data_2ba9a6b07ee68736b5bed808c6878a6f
#
_entry.id   2ba9a6b07ee68736b5bed808c6878a6f
#
_cell.length_a   1.000
_cell.length_b   1.000
_cell.length_c   1.000
_cell.angle_alpha   90.00
_cell.angle_beta   90.00
_cell.angle_gamma   90.00
#
_symmetry.space_group_name_H-M   'P 1'
#
loop_
_entity.id
_entity.type
_entity.pdbx_description
1 polymer ?
#
loop_
_entity_poly.entity_id
_entity_poly.type
_entity_poly.pdbx_seq_one_letter_code
_entity_poly.pdbx_strand_id
1 'polypeptide(L)'
;HKTSSAASDVYKRQLIIQDFDLSLSAKRAIAFRARRHVNDILPLSKREKTEFEGARQAWHHALSDAKITIDDLSFVETHDCFTIAELIEYEAMGLTKIGEGYKAIEEGWVQKTGKLPINPSGGLKSKGHPVGATGVSQHVMSAMQLTGEAGDMQINKANLAGIFNMGGASVANYVSILERLR
;
A
#
# COMPACT_ATOMS: atom_id res chain seq x y z
N HIS A 1 -22.57 -12.91 -20.58
CA HIS A 1 -21.78 -13.43 -19.46
C HIS A 1 -21.19 -12.26 -18.70
N LYS A 2 -21.81 -11.90 -17.59
CA LYS A 2 -21.11 -11.09 -16.56
C LYS A 2 -20.16 -12.03 -15.83
N THR A 3 -18.96 -12.21 -16.36
CA THR A 3 -17.86 -12.74 -15.56
C THR A 3 -17.70 -11.80 -14.36
N SER A 4 -17.68 -12.35 -13.14
CA SER A 4 -17.43 -11.54 -11.95
C SER A 4 -16.11 -10.78 -12.17
N SER A 5 -16.11 -9.47 -11.94
CA SER A 5 -14.90 -8.63 -12.11
C SER A 5 -13.70 -9.19 -11.33
N ALA A 6 -13.96 -9.82 -10.19
CA ALA A 6 -12.95 -10.48 -9.37
C ALA A 6 -12.21 -11.62 -10.11
N ALA A 7 -12.93 -12.47 -10.86
CA ALA A 7 -12.30 -13.56 -11.59
C ALA A 7 -11.43 -13.05 -12.75
N SER A 8 -11.89 -12.04 -13.50
CA SER A 8 -11.11 -11.47 -14.61
C SER A 8 -9.85 -10.74 -14.15
N ASP A 9 -9.86 -10.15 -12.94
CA ASP A 9 -8.73 -9.43 -12.38
C ASP A 9 -7.65 -10.35 -11.81
N VAL A 10 -8.02 -11.53 -11.28
CA VAL A 10 -7.08 -12.55 -10.84
C VAL A 10 -6.18 -13.02 -11.97
N TYR A 11 -6.72 -13.17 -13.18
CA TYR A 11 -5.93 -13.59 -14.37
C TYR A 11 -5.11 -12.47 -15.01
N LYS A 12 -5.39 -11.21 -14.70
CA LYS A 12 -4.71 -10.06 -15.31
C LYS A 12 -3.60 -9.47 -14.46
N ARG A 13 -3.51 -9.87 -13.18
CA ARG A 13 -2.52 -9.35 -12.24
C ARG A 13 -1.77 -10.51 -11.62
N GLN A 14 -0.52 -10.64 -12.03
CA GLN A 14 0.35 -11.73 -11.60
C GLN A 14 1.67 -11.18 -11.09
N LEU A 15 2.18 -11.79 -10.03
CA LEU A 15 3.52 -11.58 -9.51
C LEU A 15 4.29 -12.90 -9.58
N ILE A 16 5.53 -12.85 -10.00
CA ILE A 16 6.46 -13.96 -9.88
C ILE A 16 7.32 -13.68 -8.65
N ILE A 17 7.24 -14.60 -7.67
CA ILE A 17 8.06 -14.53 -6.46
C ILE A 17 9.10 -15.64 -6.58
N GLN A 18 10.35 -15.28 -6.39
CA GLN A 18 11.47 -16.21 -6.48
C GLN A 18 12.49 -15.93 -5.38
N ASP A 19 13.49 -16.79 -5.28
CA ASP A 19 14.61 -16.61 -4.39
C ASP A 19 15.38 -15.32 -4.69
N PHE A 20 15.98 -14.73 -3.65
CA PHE A 20 16.70 -13.45 -3.78
C PHE A 20 17.89 -13.56 -4.73
N ASP A 21 18.68 -14.63 -4.62
CA ASP A 21 19.89 -14.81 -5.43
C ASP A 21 19.52 -15.00 -6.92
N LEU A 22 18.44 -15.72 -7.22
CA LEU A 22 17.91 -15.84 -8.58
C LEU A 22 17.43 -14.48 -9.12
N SER A 23 16.83 -13.64 -8.27
CA SER A 23 16.33 -12.33 -8.68
C SER A 23 17.45 -11.37 -9.08
N LEU A 24 18.66 -11.53 -8.56
CA LEU A 24 19.80 -10.70 -8.89
C LEU A 24 20.26 -10.85 -10.36
N SER A 25 19.90 -11.94 -11.03
CA SER A 25 20.16 -12.16 -12.46
C SER A 25 19.08 -11.54 -13.37
N ALA A 26 17.92 -11.17 -12.82
CA ALA A 26 16.83 -10.62 -13.60
C ALA A 26 17.12 -9.19 -14.08
N LYS A 27 16.58 -8.83 -15.25
CA LYS A 27 16.68 -7.45 -15.76
C LYS A 27 16.01 -6.43 -14.84
N ARG A 28 15.00 -6.87 -14.09
CA ARG A 28 14.19 -6.10 -13.15
C ARG A 28 14.03 -6.93 -11.91
N ALA A 29 14.42 -6.39 -10.79
CA ALA A 29 14.28 -7.06 -9.51
C ALA A 29 13.81 -6.09 -8.45
N ILE A 30 12.84 -6.54 -7.66
CA ILE A 30 12.28 -5.83 -6.53
C ILE A 30 12.32 -6.79 -5.34
N ALA A 31 12.76 -6.32 -4.21
CA ALA A 31 12.77 -7.09 -2.97
C ALA A 31 11.66 -6.67 -2.01
N PHE A 32 11.16 -7.61 -1.25
CA PHE A 32 10.46 -7.32 0.00
C PHE A 32 11.51 -6.97 1.06
N ARG A 33 11.62 -5.69 1.36
CA ARG A 33 12.49 -5.21 2.44
C ARG A 33 11.89 -5.49 3.82
N ALA A 34 10.56 -5.40 3.92
CA ALA A 34 9.81 -5.85 5.09
C ALA A 34 8.40 -6.27 4.69
N ARG A 35 7.78 -7.11 5.53
CA ARG A 35 6.37 -7.47 5.44
C ARG A 35 5.85 -7.78 6.83
N ARG A 36 4.67 -7.26 7.16
CA ARG A 36 4.01 -7.50 8.44
C ARG A 36 2.53 -7.75 8.26
N HIS A 37 2.01 -8.62 9.09
CA HIS A 37 0.59 -8.88 9.23
C HIS A 37 0.23 -8.75 10.71
N VAL A 38 -0.78 -7.95 11.00
CA VAL A 38 -1.32 -7.75 12.35
C VAL A 38 -2.83 -7.90 12.30
N ASN A 39 -3.36 -8.75 13.16
CA ASN A 39 -4.80 -8.86 13.37
C ASN A 39 -5.22 -8.00 14.56
N ASP A 40 -6.29 -7.25 14.38
CA ASP A 40 -6.98 -6.53 15.44
C ASP A 40 -8.20 -7.33 15.93
N ILE A 41 -8.84 -6.86 16.99
CA ILE A 41 -10.03 -7.47 17.59
C ILE A 41 -11.21 -7.37 16.62
N LEU A 42 -11.86 -8.50 16.29
CA LEU A 42 -12.96 -8.52 15.32
C LEU A 42 -14.19 -7.67 15.75
N PRO A 43 -14.72 -7.75 16.98
CA PRO A 43 -15.89 -6.98 17.38
C PRO A 43 -15.60 -5.47 17.40
N LEU A 44 -16.24 -4.72 16.52
CA LEU A 44 -16.13 -3.25 16.45
C LEU A 44 -16.47 -2.55 17.77
N SER A 45 -17.37 -3.12 18.57
CA SER A 45 -17.73 -2.58 19.89
C SER A 45 -16.59 -2.60 20.92
N LYS A 46 -15.54 -3.35 20.64
CA LYS A 46 -14.35 -3.46 21.50
C LYS A 46 -13.13 -2.71 20.98
N ARG A 47 -13.29 -1.96 19.89
CA ARG A 47 -12.21 -1.19 19.28
C ARG A 47 -12.55 0.31 19.27
N GLU A 48 -11.50 1.13 19.27
CA GLU A 48 -11.67 2.53 18.90
C GLU A 48 -12.06 2.61 17.41
N LYS A 49 -13.14 3.34 17.11
CA LYS A 49 -13.74 3.36 15.77
C LYS A 49 -13.08 4.36 14.83
N THR A 50 -12.40 5.34 15.40
CA THR A 50 -11.73 6.43 14.69
C THR A 50 -10.24 6.19 14.51
N GLU A 51 -9.75 5.03 14.94
CA GLU A 51 -8.36 4.63 14.79
C GLU A 51 -8.26 3.21 14.24
N PHE A 52 -7.25 2.97 13.44
CA PHE A 52 -6.90 1.64 12.94
C PHE A 52 -5.64 1.13 13.67
N GLU A 53 -5.80 0.74 14.93
CA GLU A 53 -4.69 0.32 15.79
C GLU A 53 -3.88 -0.83 15.19
N GLY A 54 -4.56 -1.85 14.64
CA GLY A 54 -3.87 -2.96 13.96
C GLY A 54 -3.07 -2.49 12.75
N ALA A 55 -3.56 -1.52 11.99
CA ALA A 55 -2.83 -0.93 10.87
C ALA A 55 -1.61 -0.14 11.38
N ARG A 56 -1.79 0.66 12.43
CA ARG A 56 -0.71 1.44 13.06
C ARG A 56 0.42 0.54 13.53
N GLN A 57 0.11 -0.56 14.19
CA GLN A 57 1.10 -1.55 14.61
C GLN A 57 1.79 -2.24 13.43
N ALA A 58 1.04 -2.60 12.38
CA ALA A 58 1.60 -3.22 11.18
C ALA A 58 2.59 -2.29 10.48
N TRP A 59 2.26 -1.01 10.32
CA TRP A 59 3.14 0.01 9.77
C TRP A 59 4.39 0.21 10.63
N HIS A 60 4.21 0.42 11.93
CA HIS A 60 5.33 0.60 12.86
C HIS A 60 6.33 -0.56 12.79
N HIS A 61 5.84 -1.79 12.83
CA HIS A 61 6.69 -2.98 12.75
C HIS A 61 7.37 -3.11 11.39
N ALA A 62 6.66 -2.84 10.28
CA ALA A 62 7.23 -2.96 8.94
C ALA A 62 8.33 -1.91 8.70
N LEU A 63 8.11 -0.66 9.10
CA LEU A 63 9.11 0.40 8.99
C LEU A 63 10.34 0.10 9.87
N SER A 64 10.12 -0.38 11.10
CA SER A 64 11.20 -0.79 12.00
C SER A 64 12.04 -1.94 11.42
N ASP A 65 11.41 -2.98 10.87
CA ASP A 65 12.14 -4.08 10.22
C ASP A 65 12.93 -3.63 9.00
N ALA A 66 12.33 -2.74 8.21
CA ALA A 66 12.98 -2.14 7.05
C ALA A 66 14.10 -1.15 7.44
N LYS A 67 14.19 -0.75 8.72
CA LYS A 67 15.11 0.28 9.25
C LYS A 67 14.97 1.61 8.50
N ILE A 68 13.73 2.05 8.32
CA ILE A 68 13.37 3.31 7.66
C ILE A 68 12.25 4.01 8.43
N THR A 69 11.99 5.24 8.06
CA THR A 69 10.84 6.04 8.48
C THR A 69 9.83 6.19 7.35
N ILE A 70 8.67 6.75 7.62
CA ILE A 70 7.67 7.05 6.59
C ILE A 70 8.21 8.06 5.55
N ASP A 71 9.08 8.97 5.96
CA ASP A 71 9.66 10.00 5.09
C ASP A 71 10.69 9.43 4.08
N ASP A 72 11.16 8.20 4.26
CA ASP A 72 12.05 7.51 3.33
C ASP A 72 11.29 6.86 2.16
N LEU A 73 9.96 6.71 2.27
CA LEU A 73 9.15 6.11 1.23
C LEU A 73 8.99 7.07 0.05
N SER A 74 9.09 6.53 -1.16
CA SER A 74 8.84 7.30 -2.39
C SER A 74 7.35 7.46 -2.67
N PHE A 75 6.52 6.51 -2.25
CA PHE A 75 5.07 6.50 -2.39
C PHE A 75 4.44 5.36 -1.59
N VAL A 76 3.10 5.39 -1.49
CA VAL A 76 2.32 4.32 -0.87
C VAL A 76 1.12 3.95 -1.76
N GLU A 77 0.86 2.65 -1.94
CA GLU A 77 -0.42 2.12 -2.39
C GLU A 77 -1.20 1.65 -1.17
N THR A 78 -2.26 2.36 -0.80
CA THR A 78 -3.07 2.08 0.38
C THR A 78 -4.48 1.59 0.03
N HIS A 79 -5.20 1.05 1.01
CA HIS A 79 -6.50 0.39 0.82
C HIS A 79 -7.67 1.39 0.92
N ASP A 80 -7.84 2.22 -0.07
CA ASP A 80 -8.84 3.30 -0.14
C ASP A 80 -10.26 2.81 -0.45
N CYS A 81 -10.72 1.74 0.20
CA CYS A 81 -12.07 1.19 -0.01
C CYS A 81 -13.17 2.22 0.32
N PHE A 82 -12.96 3.05 1.32
CA PHE A 82 -13.80 4.20 1.69
C PHE A 82 -12.95 5.44 1.91
N THR A 83 -13.49 6.62 1.61
CA THR A 83 -12.79 7.89 1.79
C THR A 83 -12.36 8.14 3.22
N ILE A 84 -13.23 7.83 4.19
CA ILE A 84 -12.89 7.96 5.61
C ILE A 84 -11.81 6.95 6.04
N ALA A 85 -11.81 5.75 5.46
CA ALA A 85 -10.77 4.76 5.76
C ALA A 85 -9.39 5.28 5.34
N GLU A 86 -9.30 5.87 4.15
CA GLU A 86 -8.05 6.45 3.65
C GLU A 86 -7.53 7.57 4.55
N LEU A 87 -8.39 8.45 5.08
CA LEU A 87 -7.98 9.48 6.05
C LEU A 87 -7.40 8.86 7.33
N ILE A 88 -8.07 7.84 7.88
CA ILE A 88 -7.59 7.13 9.07
C ILE A 88 -6.28 6.38 8.76
N GLU A 89 -6.11 5.86 7.55
CA GLU A 89 -4.87 5.20 7.12
C GLU A 89 -3.68 6.17 7.08
N TYR A 90 -3.88 7.45 6.72
CA TYR A 90 -2.81 8.46 6.78
C TYR A 90 -2.31 8.67 8.21
N GLU A 91 -3.22 8.64 9.19
CA GLU A 91 -2.91 8.72 10.60
C GLU A 91 -2.21 7.43 11.09
N ALA A 92 -2.75 6.27 10.72
CA ALA A 92 -2.22 4.97 11.11
C ALA A 92 -0.79 4.73 10.58
N MET A 93 -0.47 5.18 9.36
CA MET A 93 0.89 5.06 8.82
C MET A 93 1.88 6.10 9.39
N GLY A 94 1.38 7.08 10.13
CA GLY A 94 2.20 8.13 10.75
C GLY A 94 2.50 9.31 9.81
N LEU A 95 1.77 9.47 8.71
CA LEU A 95 1.89 10.63 7.82
C LEU A 95 1.36 11.90 8.49
N THR A 96 0.28 11.77 9.26
CA THR A 96 -0.32 12.82 10.07
C THR A 96 -0.52 12.37 11.52
N LYS A 97 -0.84 13.30 12.42
CA LYS A 97 -1.30 12.96 13.77
C LYS A 97 -2.74 12.45 13.72
N ILE A 98 -3.13 11.73 14.77
CA ILE A 98 -4.51 11.28 14.96
C ILE A 98 -5.46 12.48 14.95
N GLY A 99 -6.56 12.38 14.19
CA GLY A 99 -7.53 13.45 13.99
C GLY A 99 -7.13 14.50 12.96
N GLU A 100 -5.96 14.38 12.33
CA GLU A 100 -5.41 15.36 11.39
C GLU A 100 -5.25 14.81 9.95
N GLY A 101 -5.79 13.63 9.65
CA GLY A 101 -5.65 12.99 8.32
C GLY A 101 -6.05 13.90 7.16
N TYR A 102 -7.03 14.78 7.35
CA TYR A 102 -7.50 15.75 6.36
C TYR A 102 -6.41 16.72 5.90
N LYS A 103 -5.44 17.06 6.76
CA LYS A 103 -4.33 17.98 6.41
C LYS A 103 -3.49 17.45 5.25
N ALA A 104 -3.30 16.15 5.17
CA ALA A 104 -2.54 15.55 4.08
C ALA A 104 -3.16 15.84 2.70
N ILE A 105 -4.49 15.99 2.65
CA ILE A 105 -5.23 16.37 1.44
C ILE A 105 -5.18 17.88 1.22
N GLU A 106 -5.52 18.67 2.24
CA GLU A 106 -5.58 20.14 2.13
C GLU A 106 -4.22 20.75 1.74
N GLU A 107 -3.15 20.20 2.29
CA GLU A 107 -1.78 20.66 2.00
C GLU A 107 -1.16 19.96 0.77
N GLY A 108 -1.91 19.07 0.09
CA GLY A 108 -1.48 18.41 -1.13
C GLY A 108 -0.36 17.37 -0.95
N TRP A 109 -0.11 16.90 0.28
CA TRP A 109 0.98 15.96 0.57
C TRP A 109 0.85 14.64 -0.18
N VAL A 110 -0.37 14.17 -0.37
CA VAL A 110 -0.69 12.86 -0.99
C VAL A 110 -0.80 12.91 -2.51
N GLN A 111 -0.69 14.10 -3.11
CA GLN A 111 -0.72 14.25 -4.56
C GLN A 111 0.55 13.65 -5.21
N LYS A 112 0.47 13.35 -6.51
CA LYS A 112 1.57 12.75 -7.29
C LYS A 112 2.93 13.46 -7.11
N THR A 113 2.92 14.76 -6.90
CA THR A 113 4.10 15.61 -6.69
C THR A 113 4.23 16.11 -5.26
N GLY A 114 3.41 15.59 -4.35
CA GLY A 114 3.38 15.99 -2.95
C GLY A 114 4.51 15.35 -2.12
N LYS A 115 4.43 15.56 -0.82
CA LYS A 115 5.42 15.07 0.16
C LYS A 115 5.56 13.54 0.12
N LEU A 116 4.42 12.83 0.09
CA LEU A 116 4.34 11.38 -0.02
C LEU A 116 3.16 11.00 -0.93
N PRO A 117 3.38 10.75 -2.22
CA PRO A 117 2.33 10.33 -3.12
C PRO A 117 1.60 9.09 -2.62
N ILE A 118 0.29 9.19 -2.48
CA ILE A 118 -0.57 8.06 -2.07
C ILE A 118 -1.42 7.65 -3.26
N ASN A 119 -1.50 6.32 -3.49
CA ASN A 119 -2.28 5.76 -4.57
C ASN A 119 -1.99 6.41 -5.94
N PRO A 120 -0.73 6.53 -6.38
CA PRO A 120 -0.43 7.08 -7.70
C PRO A 120 -1.09 6.30 -8.84
N SER A 121 -1.51 5.06 -8.58
CA SER A 121 -2.29 4.23 -9.50
C SER A 121 -3.77 4.63 -9.63
N GLY A 122 -4.24 5.61 -8.85
CA GLY A 122 -5.64 6.00 -8.72
C GLY A 122 -6.41 5.23 -7.65
N GLY A 123 -5.75 4.32 -6.93
CA GLY A 123 -6.35 3.56 -5.84
C GLY A 123 -7.47 2.60 -6.25
N LEU A 124 -8.15 2.04 -5.27
CA LEU A 124 -9.29 1.13 -5.49
C LEU A 124 -10.48 1.86 -6.12
N LYS A 125 -10.63 3.15 -5.82
CA LYS A 125 -11.72 3.98 -6.36
C LYS A 125 -11.65 4.13 -7.88
N SER A 126 -10.44 4.21 -8.43
CA SER A 126 -10.24 4.35 -9.87
C SER A 126 -10.09 3.00 -10.59
N LYS A 127 -9.33 2.06 -10.01
CA LYS A 127 -9.04 0.75 -10.63
C LYS A 127 -10.11 -0.32 -10.38
N GLY A 128 -10.99 -0.09 -9.43
CA GLY A 128 -11.89 -1.09 -8.88
C GLY A 128 -11.27 -1.89 -7.72
N HIS A 129 -12.14 -2.54 -6.95
CA HIS A 129 -11.77 -3.29 -5.75
C HIS A 129 -12.24 -4.75 -5.85
N PRO A 130 -11.58 -5.59 -6.65
CA PRO A 130 -11.83 -7.03 -6.63
C PRO A 130 -11.18 -7.62 -5.39
N VAL A 131 -12.00 -7.94 -4.39
CA VAL A 131 -11.58 -8.26 -3.02
C VAL A 131 -10.43 -9.27 -2.95
N GLY A 132 -10.48 -10.34 -3.76
CA GLY A 132 -9.43 -11.36 -3.80
C GLY A 132 -8.16 -10.96 -4.57
N ALA A 133 -8.18 -9.87 -5.33
CA ALA A 133 -7.06 -9.46 -6.19
C ALA A 133 -6.44 -8.12 -5.80
N THR A 134 -7.04 -7.38 -4.88
CA THR A 134 -6.59 -6.03 -4.51
C THR A 134 -5.15 -6.00 -4.01
N GLY A 135 -4.78 -6.90 -3.09
CA GLY A 135 -3.41 -6.96 -2.58
C GLY A 135 -2.39 -7.24 -3.68
N VAL A 136 -2.68 -8.19 -4.59
CA VAL A 136 -1.80 -8.44 -5.76
C VAL A 136 -1.75 -7.22 -6.66
N SER A 137 -2.87 -6.56 -6.90
CA SER A 137 -2.92 -5.33 -7.70
C SER A 137 -2.03 -4.23 -7.16
N GLN A 138 -2.09 -3.96 -5.86
CA GLN A 138 -1.24 -2.95 -5.21
C GLN A 138 0.25 -3.28 -5.39
N HIS A 139 0.63 -4.55 -5.23
CA HIS A 139 2.01 -4.98 -5.46
C HIS A 139 2.44 -4.85 -6.93
N VAL A 140 1.58 -5.19 -7.89
CA VAL A 140 1.87 -5.01 -9.32
C VAL A 140 2.06 -3.53 -9.67
N MET A 141 1.17 -2.66 -9.20
CA MET A 141 1.29 -1.22 -9.45
C MET A 141 2.55 -0.64 -8.81
N SER A 142 2.87 -1.07 -7.59
CA SER A 142 4.12 -0.67 -6.93
C SER A 142 5.35 -1.17 -7.68
N ALA A 143 5.32 -2.39 -8.19
CA ALA A 143 6.39 -2.94 -9.01
C ALA A 143 6.61 -2.11 -10.29
N MET A 144 5.54 -1.76 -11.00
CA MET A 144 5.61 -0.91 -12.19
C MET A 144 6.23 0.46 -11.88
N GLN A 145 5.86 1.08 -10.76
CA GLN A 145 6.46 2.33 -10.31
C GLN A 145 7.97 2.18 -10.04
N LEU A 146 8.34 1.13 -9.30
CA LEU A 146 9.74 0.88 -8.93
C LEU A 146 10.62 0.53 -10.14
N THR A 147 10.06 -0.07 -11.18
CA THR A 147 10.79 -0.42 -12.42
C THR A 147 10.73 0.64 -13.50
N GLY A 148 10.02 1.76 -13.27
CA GLY A 148 9.89 2.85 -14.24
C GLY A 148 8.91 2.55 -15.37
N GLU A 149 7.93 1.66 -15.15
CA GLU A 149 6.99 1.19 -16.17
C GLU A 149 5.55 1.63 -15.91
N ALA A 150 5.33 2.59 -15.02
CA ALA A 150 3.98 3.02 -14.67
C ALA A 150 3.37 4.03 -15.67
N GLY A 151 4.04 4.32 -16.80
CA GLY A 151 3.53 5.24 -17.83
C GLY A 151 3.19 6.62 -17.26
N ASP A 152 2.01 7.14 -17.57
CA ASP A 152 1.57 8.47 -17.10
C ASP A 152 1.39 8.55 -15.57
N MET A 153 1.27 7.42 -14.90
CA MET A 153 1.20 7.35 -13.43
C MET A 153 2.57 7.42 -12.77
N GLN A 154 3.67 7.31 -13.54
CA GLN A 154 5.03 7.24 -13.01
C GLN A 154 5.35 8.44 -12.13
N ILE A 155 5.85 8.17 -10.92
CA ILE A 155 6.42 9.17 -10.01
C ILE A 155 7.93 9.28 -10.22
N ASN A 156 8.49 10.43 -9.89
CA ASN A 156 9.93 10.63 -9.99
C ASN A 156 10.67 9.88 -8.86
N LYS A 157 11.78 9.21 -9.21
CA LYS A 157 12.70 8.57 -8.25
C LYS A 157 12.00 7.55 -7.31
N ALA A 158 11.17 6.68 -7.87
CA ALA A 158 10.56 5.58 -7.12
C ALA A 158 11.60 4.52 -6.75
N ASN A 159 12.01 4.46 -5.49
CA ASN A 159 13.00 3.49 -4.97
C ASN A 159 12.43 2.61 -3.86
N LEU A 160 11.58 3.18 -3.00
CA LEU A 160 10.94 2.49 -1.89
C LEU A 160 9.43 2.69 -1.96
N ALA A 161 8.68 1.61 -1.89
CA ALA A 161 7.22 1.62 -1.89
C ALA A 161 6.68 1.06 -0.58
N GLY A 162 5.72 1.77 0.02
CA GLY A 162 4.86 1.23 1.05
C GLY A 162 3.59 0.65 0.41
N ILE A 163 3.12 -0.47 0.92
CA ILE A 163 1.85 -1.06 0.51
C ILE A 163 1.06 -1.40 1.77
N PHE A 164 -0.17 -0.94 1.81
CA PHE A 164 -1.10 -1.33 2.87
C PHE A 164 -2.36 -1.94 2.28
N ASN A 165 -2.71 -3.12 2.78
CA ASN A 165 -3.98 -3.76 2.46
C ASN A 165 -4.67 -4.22 3.75
N MET A 166 -5.98 -4.05 3.82
CA MET A 166 -6.74 -4.47 4.99
C MET A 166 -7.97 -5.29 4.62
N GLY A 167 -8.48 -6.03 5.60
CA GLY A 167 -9.75 -6.72 5.54
C GLY A 167 -10.58 -6.47 6.80
N GLY A 168 -11.92 -6.46 6.65
CA GLY A 168 -12.84 -6.38 7.77
C GLY A 168 -12.75 -5.08 8.58
N ALA A 169 -12.68 -3.92 7.93
CA ALA A 169 -12.51 -2.62 8.58
C ALA A 169 -11.29 -2.60 9.53
N SER A 170 -10.12 -2.91 8.99
CA SER A 170 -8.84 -2.96 9.71
C SER A 170 -8.76 -4.05 10.80
N VAL A 171 -9.45 -5.19 10.60
CA VAL A 171 -9.24 -6.38 11.43
C VAL A 171 -7.98 -7.11 11.00
N ALA A 172 -7.81 -7.36 9.72
CA ALA A 172 -6.60 -7.97 9.15
C ALA A 172 -5.81 -6.89 8.40
N ASN A 173 -4.58 -6.64 8.82
CA ASN A 173 -3.75 -5.56 8.32
C ASN A 173 -2.44 -6.10 7.78
N TYR A 174 -2.14 -5.80 6.52
CA TYR A 174 -0.95 -6.27 5.82
C TYR A 174 -0.16 -5.07 5.32
N VAL A 175 1.10 -4.96 5.75
CA VAL A 175 2.04 -3.96 5.24
C VAL A 175 3.20 -4.65 4.54
N SER A 176 3.54 -4.18 3.35
CA SER A 176 4.75 -4.56 2.64
C SER A 176 5.59 -3.33 2.33
N ILE A 177 6.89 -3.42 2.53
CA ILE A 177 7.86 -2.43 2.04
C ILE A 177 8.63 -3.08 0.91
N LEU A 178 8.53 -2.50 -0.28
CA LEU A 178 9.24 -2.96 -1.47
C LEU A 178 10.38 -2.02 -1.80
N GLU A 179 11.50 -2.60 -2.23
CA GLU A 179 12.70 -1.88 -2.63
C GLU A 179 13.10 -2.27 -4.06
N ARG A 180 13.47 -1.26 -4.85
CA ARG A 180 14.07 -1.49 -6.17
C ARG A 180 15.50 -1.99 -5.98
N LEU A 181 15.82 -3.13 -6.58
CA LEU A 181 17.18 -3.67 -6.64
C LEU A 181 17.89 -3.30 -7.96
N ARG A 182 17.14 -3.23 -9.06
CA ARG A 182 17.61 -2.87 -10.41
C ARG A 182 16.49 -2.24 -11.23
#